data_adca789f9f1da4e779e1a82b3ec8bcab
#
_entry.id   adca789f9f1da4e779e1a82b3ec8bcab
#
_cell.length_a   1.000
_cell.length_b   1.000
_cell.length_c   1.000
_cell.angle_alpha   90.00
_cell.angle_beta   90.00
_cell.angle_gamma   90.00
#
_symmetry.space_group_name_H-M   'P 1'
#
loop_
_entity.id
_entity.type
_entity.pdbx_description
1 polymer ?
#
loop_
_entity_poly.entity_id
_entity_poly.type
_entity_poly.pdbx_seq_one_letter_code
_entity_poly.pdbx_strand_id
1 'polypeptide(L)'
;LAELVGRSEHIVRATALEARSDWTLIGGRRRIVTDTRIRVEETLGGRPTAESEIEVRVLGGIVGDIGERVDGQAELVLGEPSVLFLMPITPLVAYVTGAAQGHYRLLSDAQKSLRLRPSPHLPQLVRPEESAAAVLSGATLEEARALIRGAAK
;
A
#
# COMPACT_ATOMS: atom_id res chain seq x y z
N LEU A 1 6.43 -9.95 8.67
CA LEU A 1 6.15 -10.06 7.22
C LEU A 1 5.17 -11.19 6.92
N ALA A 2 5.33 -12.36 7.55
CA ALA A 2 4.44 -13.50 7.30
C ALA A 2 2.97 -13.17 7.59
N GLU A 3 2.69 -12.43 8.65
CA GLU A 3 1.33 -12.00 8.98
C GLU A 3 0.77 -11.06 7.90
N LEU A 4 1.56 -10.08 7.45
CA LEU A 4 1.15 -9.15 6.41
C LEU A 4 0.87 -9.88 5.09
N VAL A 5 1.74 -10.80 4.71
CA VAL A 5 1.56 -11.64 3.52
C VAL A 5 0.29 -12.48 3.65
N GLY A 6 0.09 -13.14 4.80
CA GLY A 6 -1.07 -14.00 5.04
C GLY A 6 -2.41 -13.26 5.03
N ARG A 7 -2.41 -11.96 5.34
CA ARG A 7 -3.61 -11.13 5.38
C ARG A 7 -3.89 -10.40 4.07
N SER A 8 -3.01 -10.53 3.09
CA SER A 8 -3.12 -9.82 1.81
C SER A 8 -3.52 -10.79 0.71
N GLU A 9 -4.54 -10.41 -0.06
CA GLU A 9 -4.94 -11.22 -1.22
C GLU A 9 -4.07 -10.88 -2.43
N HIS A 10 -3.68 -9.63 -2.58
CA HIS A 10 -2.82 -9.16 -3.67
C HIS A 10 -1.58 -8.47 -3.11
N ILE A 11 -0.42 -8.81 -3.62
CA ILE A 11 0.83 -8.11 -3.31
C ILE A 11 1.41 -7.72 -4.66
N VAL A 12 1.48 -6.41 -4.91
CA VAL A 12 1.75 -5.90 -6.26
C VAL A 12 2.80 -4.80 -6.25
N ARG A 13 3.51 -4.68 -7.39
CA ARG A 13 4.19 -3.44 -7.75
C ARG A 13 3.24 -2.65 -8.65
N ALA A 14 3.04 -1.39 -8.32
CA ALA A 14 2.09 -0.55 -9.03
C ALA A 14 2.51 0.91 -9.02
N THR A 15 1.99 1.67 -9.96
CA THR A 15 2.21 3.12 -10.04
C THR A 15 0.88 3.83 -9.83
N ALA A 16 0.88 4.83 -8.95
CA ALA A 16 -0.29 5.66 -8.69
C ALA A 16 -0.50 6.66 -9.83
N LEU A 17 -1.72 6.69 -10.37
CA LEU A 17 -2.05 7.49 -11.55
C LEU A 17 -2.86 8.73 -11.22
N GLU A 18 -3.87 8.61 -10.37
CA GLU A 18 -4.82 9.67 -10.09
C GLU A 18 -5.50 9.39 -8.75
N ALA A 19 -5.77 10.44 -7.98
CA ALA A 19 -6.42 10.32 -6.68
C ALA A 19 -7.68 11.19 -6.63
N ARG A 20 -8.70 10.69 -5.95
CA ARG A 20 -9.96 11.39 -5.73
C ARG A 20 -10.43 11.18 -4.31
N SER A 21 -10.78 12.27 -3.64
CA SER A 21 -11.36 12.22 -2.29
C SER A 21 -12.86 12.44 -2.35
N ASP A 22 -13.61 11.68 -1.57
CA ASP A 22 -15.07 11.79 -1.51
C ASP A 22 -15.60 11.29 -0.16
N TRP A 23 -16.86 11.59 0.10
CA TRP A 23 -17.58 11.08 1.25
C TRP A 23 -18.04 9.66 1.02
N THR A 24 -17.97 8.84 2.05
CA THR A 24 -18.54 7.49 2.02
C THR A 24 -19.06 7.12 3.42
N LEU A 25 -19.88 6.08 3.49
CA LEU A 25 -20.35 5.55 4.76
C LEU A 25 -19.45 4.39 5.20
N ILE A 26 -18.90 4.51 6.41
CA ILE A 26 -18.12 3.45 7.04
C ILE A 26 -18.67 3.25 8.44
N GLY A 27 -19.17 2.06 8.72
CA GLY A 27 -19.76 1.76 10.02
C GLY A 27 -20.95 2.67 10.37
N GLY A 28 -21.73 3.09 9.37
CA GLY A 28 -22.87 3.98 9.55
C GLY A 28 -22.52 5.47 9.71
N ARG A 29 -21.24 5.83 9.62
CA ARG A 29 -20.76 7.22 9.74
C ARG A 29 -20.24 7.72 8.41
N ARG A 30 -20.49 9.01 8.13
CA ARG A 30 -19.90 9.65 6.94
C ARG A 30 -18.42 9.94 7.21
N ARG A 31 -17.57 9.42 6.34
CA ARG A 31 -16.14 9.61 6.41
C ARG A 31 -15.61 10.04 5.05
N ILE A 32 -14.49 10.74 5.04
CA ILE A 32 -13.78 11.06 3.80
C ILE A 32 -12.80 9.93 3.52
N VAL A 33 -12.79 9.45 2.28
CA VAL A 33 -11.81 8.50 1.77
C VAL A 33 -11.12 9.09 0.56
N THR A 34 -9.90 8.66 0.30
CA THR A 34 -9.18 8.96 -0.94
C THR A 34 -8.99 7.66 -1.69
N ASP A 35 -9.52 7.60 -2.90
CA ASP A 35 -9.36 6.47 -3.82
C ASP A 35 -8.31 6.84 -4.85
N THR A 36 -7.21 6.12 -4.87
CA THR A 36 -6.12 6.31 -5.83
C THR A 36 -6.20 5.21 -6.87
N ARG A 37 -6.34 5.61 -8.14
CA ARG A 37 -6.26 4.65 -9.24
C ARG A 37 -4.79 4.29 -9.45
N ILE A 38 -4.52 2.99 -9.42
CA ILE A 38 -3.18 2.46 -9.63
C ILE A 38 -3.15 1.58 -10.88
N ARG A 39 -2.01 1.55 -11.54
CA ARG A 39 -1.72 0.58 -12.59
C ARG A 39 -0.84 -0.51 -11.98
N VAL A 40 -1.38 -1.73 -11.95
CA VAL A 40 -0.64 -2.91 -11.47
C VAL A 40 0.34 -3.33 -12.54
N GLU A 41 1.63 -3.31 -12.22
CA GLU A 41 2.69 -3.63 -13.16
C GLU A 41 3.20 -5.04 -12.98
N GLU A 42 3.12 -5.58 -11.76
CA GLU A 42 3.61 -6.93 -11.44
C GLU A 42 2.92 -7.46 -10.20
N THR A 43 2.58 -8.74 -10.20
CA THR A 43 2.12 -9.45 -9.01
C THR A 43 3.33 -10.10 -8.35
N LEU A 44 3.61 -9.70 -7.11
CA LEU A 44 4.74 -10.20 -6.33
C LEU A 44 4.36 -11.38 -5.44
N GLY A 45 3.10 -11.48 -5.08
CA GLY A 45 2.56 -12.55 -4.24
C GLY A 45 1.04 -12.50 -4.20
N GLY A 46 0.44 -13.56 -3.66
CA GLY A 46 -1.00 -13.70 -3.62
C GLY A 46 -1.59 -13.95 -5.01
N ARG A 47 -2.83 -13.53 -5.18
CA ARG A 47 -3.55 -13.67 -6.45
C ARG A 47 -3.38 -12.43 -7.32
N PRO A 48 -3.36 -12.58 -8.64
CA PRO A 48 -3.42 -11.42 -9.53
C PRO A 48 -4.73 -10.64 -9.31
N THR A 49 -4.68 -9.33 -9.55
CA THR A 49 -5.88 -8.49 -9.53
C THR A 49 -6.76 -8.79 -10.74
N ALA A 50 -8.07 -8.54 -10.62
CA ALA A 50 -9.02 -8.79 -11.71
C ALA A 50 -8.72 -7.93 -12.93
N GLU A 51 -8.23 -6.71 -12.72
CA GLU A 51 -7.90 -5.75 -13.77
C GLU A 51 -6.50 -5.19 -13.54
N SER A 52 -5.89 -4.65 -14.62
CA SER A 52 -4.58 -3.99 -14.53
C SER A 52 -4.65 -2.62 -13.83
N GLU A 53 -5.81 -1.99 -13.83
CA GLU A 53 -6.06 -0.75 -13.08
C GLU A 53 -7.17 -0.99 -12.07
N ILE A 54 -6.87 -0.68 -10.81
CA ILE A 54 -7.81 -0.77 -9.70
C ILE A 54 -7.68 0.48 -8.84
N GLU A 55 -8.59 0.67 -7.91
CA GLU A 55 -8.52 1.76 -6.94
C GLU A 55 -8.04 1.25 -5.58
N VAL A 56 -7.18 2.02 -4.93
CA VAL A 56 -6.71 1.76 -3.57
C VAL A 56 -7.30 2.82 -2.67
N ARG A 57 -8.05 2.39 -1.67
CA ARG A 57 -8.74 3.27 -0.73
C ARG A 57 -7.96 3.46 0.54
N VAL A 58 -7.79 4.72 0.94
CA VAL A 58 -7.27 5.09 2.26
C VAL A 58 -8.24 6.04 2.94
N LEU A 59 -8.25 6.03 4.27
CA LEU A 59 -9.08 6.95 5.06
C LEU A 59 -8.45 8.33 5.05
N GLY A 60 -9.32 9.36 5.03
CA GLY A 60 -8.90 10.75 5.05
C GLY A 60 -8.85 11.38 3.67
N GLY A 61 -8.66 12.68 3.63
CA GLY A 61 -8.61 13.47 2.42
C GLY A 61 -9.27 14.82 2.61
N ILE A 62 -9.48 15.52 1.49
CA ILE A 62 -10.12 16.83 1.46
C ILE A 62 -11.25 16.83 0.45
N VAL A 63 -12.44 17.23 0.90
CA VAL A 63 -13.61 17.43 0.04
C VAL A 63 -14.12 18.85 0.25
N GLY A 64 -13.98 19.71 -0.77
CA GLY A 64 -14.28 21.14 -0.64
C GLY A 64 -13.43 21.78 0.44
N ASP A 65 -14.08 22.38 1.44
CA ASP A 65 -13.41 23.05 2.57
C ASP A 65 -13.20 22.13 3.77
N ILE A 66 -13.59 20.87 3.69
CA ILE A 66 -13.53 19.93 4.81
C ILE A 66 -12.39 18.95 4.58
N GLY A 67 -11.47 18.89 5.56
CA GLY A 67 -10.39 17.92 5.59
C GLY A 67 -10.57 16.94 6.73
N GLU A 68 -10.26 15.68 6.47
CA GLU A 68 -10.17 14.64 7.49
C GLU A 68 -8.79 14.01 7.43
N ARG A 69 -8.08 14.00 8.55
CA ARG A 69 -6.77 13.37 8.65
C ARG A 69 -6.88 12.14 9.52
N VAL A 70 -6.39 11.03 9.01
CA VAL A 70 -6.33 9.76 9.75
C VAL A 70 -4.87 9.33 9.81
N ASP A 71 -4.32 9.26 11.01
CA ASP A 71 -2.93 8.87 11.20
C ASP A 71 -2.70 7.40 10.85
N GLY A 72 -1.50 7.10 10.40
CA GLY A 72 -1.08 5.73 10.09
C GLY A 72 -1.58 5.18 8.76
N GLN A 73 -2.21 6.01 7.93
CA GLN A 73 -2.63 5.59 6.59
C GLN A 73 -1.46 5.64 5.61
N ALA A 74 -1.53 4.79 4.58
CA ALA A 74 -0.59 4.84 3.49
C ALA A 74 -0.75 6.14 2.70
N GLU A 75 0.37 6.70 2.25
CA GLU A 75 0.37 7.88 1.40
C GLU A 75 0.96 7.51 0.03
N LEU A 76 0.10 7.33 -0.96
CA LEU A 76 0.51 7.02 -2.32
C LEU A 76 0.82 8.32 -3.05
N VAL A 77 2.02 8.42 -3.60
CA VAL A 77 2.47 9.60 -4.35
C VAL A 77 2.23 9.36 -5.82
N LEU A 78 1.49 10.27 -6.47
CA LEU A 78 1.15 10.14 -7.89
C LEU A 78 2.41 10.08 -8.76
N GLY A 79 2.42 9.15 -9.72
CA GLY A 79 3.55 8.91 -10.61
C GLY A 79 4.66 8.06 -10.01
N GLU A 80 4.59 7.72 -8.74
CA GLU A 80 5.64 6.98 -8.04
C GLU A 80 5.28 5.49 -7.96
N PRO A 81 6.24 4.59 -8.32
CA PRO A 81 6.03 3.16 -8.12
C PRO A 81 6.13 2.79 -6.64
N SER A 82 5.37 1.79 -6.26
CA SER A 82 5.40 1.27 -4.90
C SER A 82 5.05 -0.21 -4.86
N VAL A 83 5.36 -0.85 -3.73
CA VAL A 83 4.91 -2.20 -3.40
C VAL A 83 3.74 -2.06 -2.44
N LEU A 84 2.63 -2.69 -2.78
CA LEU A 84 1.39 -2.61 -2.04
C LEU A 84 0.89 -4.00 -1.65
N PHE A 85 0.57 -4.14 -0.38
CA PHE A 85 -0.12 -5.30 0.18
C PHE A 85 -1.58 -4.94 0.26
N LEU A 86 -2.43 -5.64 -0.48
CA LEU A 86 -3.81 -5.23 -0.71
C LEU A 86 -4.80 -6.33 -0.32
N MET A 87 -5.94 -5.87 0.19
CA MET A 87 -7.11 -6.71 0.45
C MET A 87 -8.31 -6.10 -0.27
N PRO A 88 -8.96 -6.84 -1.18
CA PRO A 88 -10.06 -6.27 -1.97
C PRO A 88 -11.31 -6.00 -1.11
N ILE A 89 -11.96 -4.89 -1.42
CA ILE A 89 -13.32 -4.58 -0.96
C ILE A 89 -14.30 -5.06 -2.05
N THR A 90 -13.97 -4.76 -3.30
CA THR A 90 -14.64 -5.26 -4.51
C THR A 90 -13.54 -5.70 -5.48
N PRO A 91 -13.87 -6.32 -6.62
CA PRO A 91 -12.83 -6.66 -7.61
C PRO A 91 -12.01 -5.46 -8.12
N LEU A 92 -12.56 -4.24 -8.03
CA LEU A 92 -11.92 -3.02 -8.55
C LEU A 92 -11.44 -2.07 -7.46
N VAL A 93 -11.73 -2.33 -6.18
CA VAL A 93 -11.36 -1.45 -5.06
C VAL A 93 -10.75 -2.28 -3.94
N ALA A 94 -9.58 -1.89 -3.49
CA ALA A 94 -8.88 -2.55 -2.39
C ALA A 94 -8.43 -1.54 -1.35
N TYR A 95 -8.25 -1.99 -0.12
CA TYR A 95 -7.55 -1.20 0.90
C TYR A 95 -6.16 -1.77 1.14
N VAL A 96 -5.27 -0.94 1.73
CA VAL A 96 -3.91 -1.35 2.06
C VAL A 96 -3.94 -2.16 3.35
N THR A 97 -3.47 -3.40 3.29
CA THR A 97 -3.41 -4.29 4.45
C THR A 97 -2.48 -3.68 5.50
N GLY A 98 -2.97 -3.55 6.72
CA GLY A 98 -2.18 -2.96 7.80
C GLY A 98 -1.93 -1.47 7.64
N ALA A 99 -2.73 -0.78 6.85
CA ALA A 99 -2.60 0.66 6.57
C ALA A 99 -1.18 1.00 6.09
N ALA A 100 -0.48 1.96 6.72
CA ALA A 100 0.86 2.34 6.28
C ALA A 100 1.87 1.17 6.26
N GLN A 101 1.65 0.13 7.05
CA GLN A 101 2.54 -1.03 7.08
C GLN A 101 2.53 -1.85 5.78
N GLY A 102 1.48 -1.72 5.00
CA GLY A 102 1.34 -2.42 3.71
C GLY A 102 1.78 -1.62 2.50
N HIS A 103 2.40 -0.46 2.70
CA HIS A 103 2.84 0.42 1.61
C HIS A 103 4.35 0.68 1.69
N TYR A 104 5.06 0.38 0.62
CA TYR A 104 6.50 0.62 0.50
C TYR A 104 6.77 1.36 -0.80
N ARG A 105 7.39 2.53 -0.68
CA ARG A 105 7.80 3.34 -1.83
C ARG A 105 9.00 2.70 -2.49
N LEU A 106 9.08 2.78 -3.81
CA LEU A 106 10.26 2.35 -4.56
C LEU A 106 11.04 3.60 -4.94
N LEU A 107 12.15 3.84 -4.25
CA LEU A 107 12.97 5.03 -4.46
C LEU A 107 14.37 4.64 -4.90
N SER A 108 14.96 5.42 -5.81
CA SER A 108 16.33 5.21 -6.27
C SER A 108 17.34 5.54 -5.17
N ASP A 109 18.32 4.66 -5.00
CA ASP A 109 19.47 4.92 -4.14
C ASP A 109 20.59 5.65 -4.93
N ALA A 110 21.76 5.83 -4.29
CA ALA A 110 22.91 6.48 -4.90
C ALA A 110 23.43 5.75 -6.15
N GLN A 111 23.20 4.44 -6.26
CA GLN A 111 23.59 3.61 -7.39
C GLN A 111 22.46 3.48 -8.44
N LYS A 112 21.39 4.27 -8.30
CA LYS A 112 20.20 4.25 -9.16
C LYS A 112 19.41 2.92 -9.10
N SER A 113 19.59 2.12 -8.07
CA SER A 113 18.78 0.93 -7.80
C SER A 113 17.54 1.31 -7.02
N LEU A 114 16.40 0.74 -7.39
CA LEU A 114 15.15 0.95 -6.67
C LEU A 114 15.15 0.13 -5.38
N ARG A 115 14.90 0.81 -4.28
CA ARG A 115 14.82 0.20 -2.97
C ARG A 115 13.52 0.53 -2.28
N LEU A 116 13.01 -0.42 -1.49
CA LEU A 116 11.80 -0.22 -0.72
C LEU A 116 12.08 0.71 0.46
N ARG A 117 11.18 1.67 0.64
CA ARG A 117 11.15 2.57 1.80
C ARG A 117 9.75 2.55 2.40
N PRO A 118 9.63 2.49 3.72
CA PRO A 118 8.29 2.49 4.34
C PRO A 118 7.52 3.76 4.00
N SER A 119 6.21 3.69 4.14
CA SER A 119 5.33 4.85 3.96
C SER A 119 5.76 5.98 4.91
N PRO A 120 5.68 7.26 4.47
CA PRO A 120 6.13 8.40 5.30
C PRO A 120 5.43 8.49 6.65
N HIS A 121 4.21 8.00 6.75
CA HIS A 121 3.39 8.08 7.96
C HIS A 121 3.29 6.76 8.71
N LEU A 122 4.32 5.91 8.58
CA LEU A 122 4.37 4.66 9.34
C LEU A 122 4.38 4.99 10.84
N PRO A 123 3.39 4.50 11.62
CA PRO A 123 3.34 4.77 13.05
C PRO A 123 4.45 4.03 13.79
N GLN A 124 4.74 4.49 15.01
CA GLN A 124 5.66 3.78 15.88
C GLN A 124 5.12 2.39 16.18
N LEU A 125 5.92 1.37 15.93
CA LEU A 125 5.54 -0.02 16.11
C LEU A 125 5.93 -0.52 17.50
N VAL A 126 5.12 -1.42 18.05
CA VAL A 126 5.39 -2.01 19.38
C VAL A 126 6.65 -2.87 19.37
N ARG A 127 6.83 -3.62 18.29
CA ARG A 127 8.02 -4.47 18.08
C ARG A 127 8.58 -4.18 16.70
N PRO A 128 9.27 -3.05 16.52
CA PRO A 128 9.73 -2.64 15.20
C PRO A 128 10.66 -3.66 14.53
N GLU A 129 11.46 -4.40 15.31
CA GLU A 129 12.38 -5.41 14.79
C GLU A 129 11.67 -6.64 14.20
N GLU A 130 10.42 -6.90 14.58
CA GLU A 130 9.61 -8.00 14.05
C GLU A 130 8.69 -7.56 12.93
N SER A 131 8.68 -6.29 12.59
CA SER A 131 7.77 -5.72 11.60
C SER A 131 8.18 -6.07 10.17
N ALA A 132 7.19 -6.03 9.27
CA ALA A 132 7.46 -6.13 7.84
C ALA A 132 8.40 -5.00 7.38
N ALA A 133 8.27 -3.80 7.98
CA ALA A 133 9.13 -2.67 7.66
C ALA A 133 10.61 -2.95 7.99
N ALA A 134 10.90 -3.64 9.09
CA ALA A 134 12.26 -4.02 9.44
C ALA A 134 12.88 -4.96 8.41
N VAL A 135 12.08 -5.87 7.86
CA VAL A 135 12.52 -6.85 6.87
C VAL A 135 12.66 -6.24 5.47
N LEU A 136 11.69 -5.42 5.08
CA LEU A 136 11.59 -4.92 3.70
C LEU A 136 12.28 -3.59 3.46
N SER A 137 12.51 -2.77 4.49
CA SER A 137 13.16 -1.47 4.31
C SER A 137 14.58 -1.62 3.77
N GLY A 138 14.87 -0.91 2.69
CA GLY A 138 16.17 -0.97 2.04
C GLY A 138 16.36 -2.14 1.08
N ALA A 139 15.41 -3.07 1.00
CA ALA A 139 15.48 -4.19 0.06
C ALA A 139 15.30 -3.69 -1.38
N THR A 140 15.95 -4.37 -2.32
CA THR A 140 15.65 -4.21 -3.74
C THR A 140 14.34 -4.91 -4.06
N LEU A 141 13.77 -4.61 -5.22
CA LEU A 141 12.55 -5.29 -5.67
C LEU A 141 12.75 -6.81 -5.76
N GLU A 142 13.89 -7.24 -6.25
CA GLU A 142 14.22 -8.67 -6.36
C GLU A 142 14.32 -9.34 -4.99
N GLU A 143 15.01 -8.69 -4.04
CA GLU A 143 15.10 -9.17 -2.66
C GLU A 143 13.73 -9.22 -1.99
N ALA A 144 12.91 -8.19 -2.19
CA ALA A 144 11.55 -8.14 -1.66
C ALA A 144 10.68 -9.26 -2.22
N ARG A 145 10.80 -9.53 -3.52
CA ARG A 145 10.08 -10.63 -4.17
C ARG A 145 10.42 -11.97 -3.52
N ALA A 146 11.71 -12.22 -3.28
CA ALA A 146 12.17 -13.45 -2.64
C ALA A 146 11.66 -13.56 -1.19
N LEU A 147 11.71 -12.46 -0.43
CA LEU A 147 11.23 -12.42 0.95
C LEU A 147 9.72 -12.68 1.05
N ILE A 148 8.95 -12.09 0.15
CA ILE A 148 7.50 -12.28 0.09
C ILE A 148 7.17 -13.74 -0.22
N ARG A 149 7.84 -14.33 -1.20
CA ARG A 149 7.64 -15.74 -1.55
C ARG A 149 8.01 -16.67 -0.40
N GLY A 150 9.10 -16.37 0.29
CA GLY A 150 9.52 -17.14 1.46
C GLY A 150 8.50 -17.07 2.61
N ALA A 151 7.90 -15.92 2.82
CA ALA A 151 6.90 -15.70 3.87
C ALA A 151 5.55 -16.35 3.56
N ALA A 152 5.27 -16.65 2.31
CA ALA A 152 4.01 -17.27 1.87
C ALA A 152 3.99 -18.80 2.07
N LYS A 153 5.10 -19.41 2.40
CA LYS A 153 5.24 -20.86 2.59
C LYS A 153 4.91 -21.30 4.01
#